data_0d2d7ee4ce4e632f58e6055c39dd20e9
#
_entry.id   0d2d7ee4ce4e632f58e6055c39dd20e9
#
_cell.length_a   1.000
_cell.length_b   1.000
_cell.length_c   1.000
_cell.angle_alpha   90.00
_cell.angle_beta   90.00
_cell.angle_gamma   90.00
#
_symmetry.space_group_name_H-M   'P 1'
#
loop_
_entity.id
_entity.type
_entity.pdbx_description
1 polymer ?
#
loop_
_entity_poly.entity_id
_entity_poly.type
_entity_poly.pdbx_seq_one_letter_code
_entity_poly.pdbx_strand_id
1 'polypeptide(L)'
;MVNFVATPIGNLKDITLRALEVLRAADIIFCEDTRHSMRLLGAYDIKKPLVSCHKFNERSAAEKIIEAAKEGKEVAVISDAGMPVISDPGAVVCAALKEAGVPYTIIPGANAALSALILSAMPADRFAFIGFLPDKSGERKRLLEKYKSLGLTMIFHAAPQDVDRYITDMYAVFGDRPACAVREITKLHEEAISFTLSTGLEGEKRGEYVLVIGGAPEEENPLCELSEEEHIRHYMAEGLDKKEAVKRAAKDRGVTKSELYKFS
;
A
#
# COMPACT_ATOMS: atom_id res chain seq x y z
N MET A 1 16.09 8.46 22.34
CA MET A 1 14.86 8.38 21.49
C MET A 1 15.07 7.36 20.38
N VAL A 2 14.00 6.66 19.93
CA VAL A 2 14.12 5.76 18.76
C VAL A 2 13.40 6.39 17.56
N ASN A 3 14.12 6.55 16.44
CA ASN A 3 13.62 7.18 15.23
C ASN A 3 13.58 6.14 14.10
N PHE A 4 12.41 5.76 13.62
CA PHE A 4 12.27 5.05 12.35
C PHE A 4 12.44 6.07 11.23
N VAL A 5 13.34 5.82 10.27
CA VAL A 5 13.70 6.82 9.27
C VAL A 5 13.48 6.25 7.88
N ALA A 6 12.61 6.90 7.09
CA ALA A 6 12.40 6.53 5.70
C ALA A 6 13.67 6.84 4.87
N THR A 7 14.02 5.91 3.99
CA THR A 7 15.16 5.98 3.07
C THR A 7 14.68 6.13 1.63
N PRO A 8 15.55 6.57 0.71
CA PRO A 8 15.19 6.64 -0.71
C PRO A 8 14.80 5.29 -1.30
N ILE A 9 13.88 5.30 -2.28
CA ILE A 9 13.41 4.11 -3.00
C ILE A 9 14.07 3.91 -4.37
N GLY A 10 15.10 4.69 -4.68
CA GLY A 10 15.81 4.60 -5.96
C GLY A 10 16.61 5.86 -6.32
N ASN A 11 16.18 7.02 -5.86
CA ASN A 11 16.88 8.28 -6.07
C ASN A 11 17.35 8.86 -4.73
N LEU A 12 18.64 8.98 -4.55
CA LEU A 12 19.20 9.53 -3.30
C LEU A 12 18.65 10.91 -2.94
N LYS A 13 18.28 11.74 -3.94
CA LYS A 13 17.73 13.08 -3.71
C LYS A 13 16.37 13.09 -3.01
N ASP A 14 15.70 11.96 -2.92
CA ASP A 14 14.40 11.83 -2.25
C ASP A 14 14.51 11.68 -0.72
N ILE A 15 15.72 11.65 -0.17
CA ILE A 15 15.89 11.69 1.27
C ILE A 15 15.49 13.06 1.81
N THR A 16 14.81 13.08 2.95
CA THR A 16 14.43 14.35 3.56
C THR A 16 15.59 14.96 4.34
N LEU A 17 15.63 16.29 4.43
CA LEU A 17 16.62 17.00 5.23
C LEU A 17 16.60 16.52 6.69
N ARG A 18 15.41 16.35 7.27
CA ARG A 18 15.25 15.84 8.64
C ARG A 18 15.76 14.40 8.80
N ALA A 19 15.62 13.55 7.78
CA ALA A 19 16.21 12.21 7.81
C ALA A 19 17.72 12.27 7.93
N LEU A 20 18.38 13.13 7.14
CA LEU A 20 19.83 13.35 7.22
C LEU A 20 20.27 13.90 8.58
N GLU A 21 19.53 14.85 9.15
CA GLU A 21 19.79 15.39 10.48
C GLU A 21 19.72 14.30 11.56
N VAL A 22 18.65 13.49 11.55
CA VAL A 22 18.45 12.40 12.52
C VAL A 22 19.52 11.32 12.36
N LEU A 23 19.85 10.92 11.12
CA LEU A 23 20.90 9.92 10.88
C LEU A 23 22.30 10.42 11.32
N ARG A 24 22.59 11.70 11.16
CA ARG A 24 23.82 12.33 11.66
C ARG A 24 23.86 12.43 13.17
N ALA A 25 22.73 12.67 13.82
CA ALA A 25 22.61 12.76 15.27
C ALA A 25 22.61 11.39 15.97
N ALA A 26 22.22 10.32 15.27
CA ALA A 26 22.12 8.98 15.85
C ALA A 26 23.47 8.50 16.40
N ASP A 27 23.46 7.84 17.56
CA ASP A 27 24.62 7.15 18.14
C ASP A 27 24.81 5.76 17.51
N ILE A 28 23.70 5.15 17.10
CA ILE A 28 23.67 3.82 16.49
C ILE A 28 22.49 3.71 15.50
N ILE A 29 22.73 3.02 14.38
CA ILE A 29 21.70 2.79 13.35
C ILE A 29 21.46 1.29 13.21
N PHE A 30 20.22 0.87 13.36
CA PHE A 30 19.75 -0.47 13.06
C PHE A 30 19.20 -0.51 11.62
N CYS A 31 19.60 -1.52 10.84
CA CYS A 31 19.29 -1.61 9.42
C CYS A 31 19.14 -3.06 8.96
N GLU A 32 18.43 -3.31 7.88
CA GLU A 32 18.18 -4.65 7.36
C GLU A 32 19.47 -5.27 6.80
N ASP A 33 20.09 -4.66 5.79
CA ASP A 33 21.41 -5.05 5.28
C ASP A 33 22.43 -3.91 5.55
N THR A 34 23.42 -4.21 6.39
CA THR A 34 24.48 -3.25 6.76
C THR A 34 25.32 -2.81 5.57
N ARG A 35 25.48 -3.65 4.54
CA ARG A 35 26.26 -3.33 3.34
C ARG A 35 25.50 -2.34 2.45
N HIS A 36 24.17 -2.53 2.32
CA HIS A 36 23.30 -1.60 1.62
C HIS A 36 23.28 -0.25 2.33
N SER A 37 23.05 -0.27 3.62
CA SER A 37 23.00 0.93 4.47
C SER A 37 24.32 1.69 4.50
N MET A 38 25.48 1.02 4.49
CA MET A 38 26.79 1.69 4.38
C MET A 38 26.92 2.49 3.09
N ARG A 39 26.41 1.98 1.96
CA ARG A 39 26.44 2.71 0.68
C ARG A 39 25.55 3.95 0.73
N LEU A 40 24.33 3.79 1.27
CA LEU A 40 23.40 4.90 1.46
C LEU A 40 24.01 5.99 2.34
N LEU A 41 24.47 5.65 3.53
CA LEU A 41 25.04 6.60 4.49
C LEU A 41 26.33 7.23 3.96
N GLY A 42 27.16 6.45 3.26
CA GLY A 42 28.39 6.94 2.61
C GLY A 42 28.13 8.01 1.56
N ALA A 43 27.01 7.92 0.82
CA ALA A 43 26.61 8.93 -0.15
C ALA A 43 26.31 10.31 0.47
N TYR A 44 26.07 10.35 1.80
CA TYR A 44 25.82 11.58 2.56
C TYR A 44 26.90 11.89 3.60
N ASP A 45 28.06 11.23 3.52
CA ASP A 45 29.19 11.38 4.46
C ASP A 45 28.81 11.08 5.93
N ILE A 46 27.87 10.14 6.15
CA ILE A 46 27.44 9.70 7.48
C ILE A 46 28.18 8.42 7.85
N LYS A 47 28.92 8.44 8.96
CA LYS A 47 29.66 7.31 9.51
C LYS A 47 29.17 7.02 10.92
N LYS A 48 28.38 5.95 11.07
CA LYS A 48 27.77 5.54 12.35
C LYS A 48 27.91 4.03 12.55
N PRO A 49 27.93 3.54 13.78
CA PRO A 49 27.81 2.13 14.07
C PRO A 49 26.53 1.56 13.47
N LEU A 50 26.63 0.46 12.72
CA LEU A 50 25.50 -0.25 12.14
C LEU A 50 25.28 -1.59 12.83
N VAL A 51 24.02 -1.90 13.11
CA VAL A 51 23.60 -3.19 13.67
C VAL A 51 22.50 -3.77 12.79
N SER A 52 22.64 -5.05 12.48
CA SER A 52 21.64 -5.75 11.65
C SER A 52 20.32 -5.95 12.40
N CYS A 53 19.20 -5.60 11.75
CA CYS A 53 17.83 -5.82 12.20
C CYS A 53 16.98 -6.29 11.00
N HIS A 54 16.88 -7.60 10.81
CA HIS A 54 16.14 -8.24 9.73
C HIS A 54 15.10 -9.22 10.29
N LYS A 55 14.20 -9.72 9.48
CA LYS A 55 13.07 -10.56 9.90
C LYS A 55 13.43 -11.78 10.76
N PHE A 56 14.65 -12.29 10.66
CA PHE A 56 15.09 -13.46 11.42
C PHE A 56 15.71 -13.12 12.79
N ASN A 57 16.04 -11.85 13.05
CA ASN A 57 16.65 -11.43 14.31
C ASN A 57 15.92 -10.26 15.00
N GLU A 58 14.73 -9.88 14.53
CA GLU A 58 13.97 -8.70 15.02
C GLU A 58 13.84 -8.68 16.55
N ARG A 59 13.57 -9.83 17.19
CA ARG A 59 13.41 -9.90 18.65
C ARG A 59 14.68 -9.51 19.39
N SER A 60 15.82 -10.09 19.01
CA SER A 60 17.09 -9.76 19.64
C SER A 60 17.58 -8.34 19.27
N ALA A 61 17.22 -7.85 18.09
CA ALA A 61 17.47 -6.47 17.72
C ALA A 61 16.61 -5.50 18.55
N ALA A 62 15.34 -5.82 18.79
CA ALA A 62 14.45 -5.02 19.62
C ALA A 62 14.99 -4.87 21.06
N GLU A 63 15.51 -5.94 21.66
CA GLU A 63 16.14 -5.88 22.99
C GLU A 63 17.31 -4.89 23.01
N LYS A 64 18.20 -4.95 22.01
CA LYS A 64 19.35 -4.04 21.88
C LYS A 64 18.92 -2.59 21.64
N ILE A 65 17.87 -2.38 20.84
CA ILE A 65 17.30 -1.04 20.59
C ILE A 65 16.76 -0.46 21.90
N ILE A 66 16.01 -1.25 22.68
CA ILE A 66 15.45 -0.84 23.96
C ILE A 66 16.55 -0.51 24.97
N GLU A 67 17.59 -1.36 25.04
CA GLU A 67 18.74 -1.15 25.91
C GLU A 67 19.46 0.16 25.56
N ALA A 68 19.82 0.35 24.29
CA ALA A 68 20.46 1.57 23.81
C ALA A 68 19.62 2.83 24.10
N ALA A 69 18.30 2.76 23.88
CA ALA A 69 17.41 3.86 24.17
C ALA A 69 17.30 4.19 25.69
N LYS A 70 17.32 3.16 26.55
CA LYS A 70 17.34 3.32 28.02
C LYS A 70 18.65 3.88 28.53
N GLU A 71 19.77 3.62 27.83
CA GLU A 71 21.07 4.26 28.10
C GLU A 71 21.12 5.75 27.65
N GLY A 72 20.04 6.26 27.08
CA GLY A 72 19.95 7.66 26.61
C GLY A 72 20.50 7.90 25.21
N LYS A 73 20.83 6.84 24.46
CA LYS A 73 21.35 6.95 23.09
C LYS A 73 20.23 7.36 22.11
N GLU A 74 20.61 8.15 21.11
CA GLU A 74 19.78 8.40 19.92
C GLU A 74 19.90 7.22 18.95
N VAL A 75 18.79 6.54 18.73
CA VAL A 75 18.74 5.33 17.90
C VAL A 75 17.97 5.62 16.62
N ALA A 76 18.54 5.26 15.47
CA ALA A 76 17.81 5.23 14.21
C ALA A 76 17.55 3.79 13.74
N VAL A 77 16.39 3.56 13.13
CA VAL A 77 16.02 2.29 12.50
C VAL A 77 15.65 2.59 11.05
N ILE A 78 16.33 1.95 10.11
CA ILE A 78 16.12 2.13 8.66
C ILE A 78 15.86 0.77 8.00
N SER A 79 15.09 0.77 6.90
CA SER A 79 15.00 -0.35 5.95
C SER A 79 15.94 -0.11 4.75
N ASP A 80 16.05 -1.09 3.89
CA ASP A 80 16.87 -0.98 2.68
C ASP A 80 16.32 0.09 1.72
N ALA A 81 14.98 0.23 1.65
CA ALA A 81 14.34 1.25 0.80
C ALA A 81 12.96 1.66 1.36
N GLY A 82 12.66 2.95 1.36
CA GLY A 82 11.36 3.49 1.72
C GLY A 82 11.08 3.56 3.21
N MET A 83 9.83 3.33 3.56
CA MET A 83 9.31 3.41 4.94
C MET A 83 9.60 2.12 5.71
N PRO A 84 10.38 2.16 6.81
CA PRO A 84 10.56 0.99 7.67
C PRO A 84 9.22 0.41 8.13
N VAL A 85 9.15 -0.90 8.37
CA VAL A 85 7.96 -1.65 8.83
C VAL A 85 6.95 -1.96 7.70
N ILE A 86 6.86 -1.12 6.68
CA ILE A 86 5.87 -1.27 5.59
C ILE A 86 6.44 -2.23 4.54
N SER A 87 6.05 -3.49 4.59
CA SER A 87 6.61 -4.65 3.86
C SER A 87 8.05 -5.03 4.25
N ASP A 88 8.57 -4.41 5.30
CA ASP A 88 9.92 -4.55 5.83
C ASP A 88 9.91 -5.00 7.29
N PRO A 89 11.05 -5.45 7.86
CA PRO A 89 11.18 -5.70 9.28
C PRO A 89 10.89 -4.45 10.12
N GLY A 90 10.44 -4.66 11.38
CA GLY A 90 10.26 -3.57 12.35
C GLY A 90 8.95 -3.64 13.14
N ALA A 91 7.98 -4.43 12.72
CA ALA A 91 6.71 -4.55 13.43
C ALA A 91 6.90 -5.12 14.86
N VAL A 92 7.78 -6.11 15.00
CA VAL A 92 8.16 -6.69 16.31
C VAL A 92 8.89 -5.64 17.15
N VAL A 93 9.77 -4.85 16.54
CA VAL A 93 10.48 -3.75 17.21
C VAL A 93 9.49 -2.71 17.74
N CYS A 94 8.54 -2.25 16.91
CA CYS A 94 7.51 -1.30 17.33
C CYS A 94 6.68 -1.81 18.52
N ALA A 95 6.25 -3.09 18.47
CA ALA A 95 5.50 -3.71 19.55
C ALA A 95 6.30 -3.77 20.84
N ALA A 96 7.57 -4.19 20.78
CA ALA A 96 8.47 -4.29 21.92
C ALA A 96 8.77 -2.91 22.55
N LEU A 97 8.99 -1.87 21.73
CA LEU A 97 9.20 -0.51 22.20
C LEU A 97 7.96 0.02 22.95
N LYS A 98 6.79 -0.25 22.41
CA LYS A 98 5.52 0.13 23.04
C LYS A 98 5.32 -0.57 24.39
N GLU A 99 5.59 -1.87 24.45
CA GLU A 99 5.51 -2.66 25.69
C GLU A 99 6.52 -2.19 26.74
N ALA A 100 7.75 -1.86 26.32
CA ALA A 100 8.80 -1.36 27.21
C ALA A 100 8.63 0.11 27.63
N GLY A 101 7.62 0.81 27.12
CA GLY A 101 7.39 2.25 27.39
C GLY A 101 8.48 3.15 26.80
N VAL A 102 9.22 2.68 25.79
CA VAL A 102 10.27 3.47 25.12
C VAL A 102 9.64 4.33 24.02
N PRO A 103 9.80 5.66 24.05
CA PRO A 103 9.25 6.54 23.05
C PRO A 103 9.95 6.36 21.70
N TYR A 104 9.15 6.31 20.63
CA TYR A 104 9.63 6.26 19.27
C TYR A 104 8.81 7.13 18.33
N THR A 105 9.39 7.51 17.21
CA THR A 105 8.74 8.32 16.17
C THR A 105 9.13 7.85 14.78
N ILE A 106 8.45 8.38 13.77
CA ILE A 106 8.75 8.19 12.35
C ILE A 106 9.22 9.48 11.70
N ILE A 107 10.28 9.41 10.93
CA ILE A 107 10.71 10.44 10.01
C ILE A 107 10.19 10.05 8.63
N PRO A 108 9.08 10.64 8.17
CA PRO A 108 8.44 10.27 6.92
C PRO A 108 9.32 10.61 5.72
N GLY A 109 9.09 9.90 4.63
CA GLY A 109 9.83 10.10 3.38
C GLY A 109 9.25 9.30 2.23
N ALA A 110 10.11 8.89 1.30
CA ALA A 110 9.74 8.17 0.10
C ALA A 110 8.91 6.90 0.40
N ASN A 111 7.89 6.66 -0.42
CA ASN A 111 6.99 5.50 -0.32
C ASN A 111 6.54 5.05 -1.71
N ALA A 112 6.97 3.87 -2.13
CA ALA A 112 6.69 3.34 -3.46
C ALA A 112 5.19 3.13 -3.71
N ALA A 113 4.44 2.63 -2.72
CA ALA A 113 3.02 2.34 -2.87
C ALA A 113 2.19 3.61 -3.13
N LEU A 114 2.43 4.67 -2.35
CA LEU A 114 1.73 5.95 -2.52
C LEU A 114 2.16 6.67 -3.80
N SER A 115 3.44 6.61 -4.15
CA SER A 115 3.93 7.17 -5.42
C SER A 115 3.30 6.47 -6.62
N ALA A 116 3.21 5.13 -6.58
CA ALA A 116 2.56 4.35 -7.62
C ALA A 116 1.06 4.66 -7.74
N LEU A 117 0.37 4.85 -6.61
CA LEU A 117 -1.05 5.23 -6.61
C LEU A 117 -1.26 6.58 -7.35
N ILE A 118 -0.40 7.56 -7.11
CA ILE A 118 -0.46 8.85 -7.81
C ILE A 118 -0.19 8.67 -9.30
N LEU A 119 0.88 7.94 -9.67
CA LEU A 119 1.25 7.71 -11.06
C LEU A 119 0.24 6.87 -11.84
N SER A 120 -0.54 6.04 -11.16
CA SER A 120 -1.59 5.22 -11.78
C SER A 120 -2.83 6.01 -12.21
N ALA A 121 -3.02 7.22 -11.69
CA ALA A 121 -4.24 8.04 -11.85
C ALA A 121 -5.55 7.33 -11.45
N MET A 122 -5.48 6.25 -10.65
CA MET A 122 -6.66 5.56 -10.11
C MET A 122 -7.23 6.30 -8.89
N PRO A 123 -8.51 6.06 -8.54
CA PRO A 123 -9.12 6.65 -7.35
C PRO A 123 -8.26 6.46 -6.10
N ALA A 124 -7.93 7.55 -5.42
CA ALA A 124 -7.00 7.59 -4.31
C ALA A 124 -7.62 8.08 -2.99
N ASP A 125 -8.91 8.41 -2.99
CA ASP A 125 -9.67 8.83 -1.80
C ASP A 125 -9.76 7.71 -0.75
N ARG A 126 -9.85 6.48 -1.21
CA ARG A 126 -9.80 5.26 -0.39
C ARG A 126 -9.11 4.15 -1.16
N PHE A 127 -8.13 3.51 -0.54
CA PHE A 127 -7.36 2.44 -1.16
C PHE A 127 -6.91 1.41 -0.11
N ALA A 128 -6.48 0.26 -0.56
CA ALA A 128 -5.92 -0.81 0.27
C ALA A 128 -4.50 -1.15 -0.20
N PHE A 129 -3.54 -1.12 0.71
CA PHE A 129 -2.20 -1.63 0.48
C PHE A 129 -2.11 -3.08 0.94
N ILE A 130 -1.81 -3.98 0.03
CA ILE A 130 -1.77 -5.43 0.28
C ILE A 130 -0.33 -5.93 0.40
N GLY A 131 0.63 -5.26 -0.26
CA GLY A 131 2.04 -5.66 -0.28
C GLY A 131 2.32 -6.82 -1.22
N PHE A 132 3.28 -7.67 -0.88
CA PHE A 132 3.65 -8.83 -1.68
C PHE A 132 2.64 -9.97 -1.54
N LEU A 133 2.36 -10.65 -2.66
CA LEU A 133 1.51 -11.83 -2.67
C LEU A 133 2.33 -13.12 -2.41
N PRO A 134 1.69 -14.18 -1.90
CA PRO A 134 2.34 -15.47 -1.72
C PRO A 134 2.92 -16.07 -3.01
N ASP A 135 4.02 -16.80 -2.89
CA ASP A 135 4.69 -17.46 -4.03
C ASP A 135 3.82 -18.54 -4.69
N LYS A 136 3.07 -19.31 -3.91
CA LYS A 136 2.23 -20.39 -4.42
C LYS A 136 0.91 -19.85 -4.93
N SER A 137 0.56 -20.16 -6.19
CA SER A 137 -0.67 -19.70 -6.85
C SER A 137 -1.94 -19.99 -6.03
N GLY A 138 -2.06 -21.18 -5.42
CA GLY A 138 -3.22 -21.52 -4.61
C GLY A 138 -3.37 -20.67 -3.33
N GLU A 139 -2.26 -20.32 -2.67
CA GLU A 139 -2.27 -19.43 -1.51
C GLU A 139 -2.57 -17.99 -1.95
N ARG A 140 -1.98 -17.57 -3.07
CA ARG A 140 -2.20 -16.26 -3.67
C ARG A 140 -3.65 -16.03 -4.05
N LYS A 141 -4.28 -16.96 -4.80
CA LYS A 141 -5.70 -16.90 -5.14
C LYS A 141 -6.61 -16.87 -3.91
N ARG A 142 -6.29 -17.68 -2.90
CA ARG A 142 -7.05 -17.69 -1.64
C ARG A 142 -6.94 -16.36 -0.89
N LEU A 143 -5.79 -15.68 -0.97
CA LEU A 143 -5.64 -14.34 -0.41
C LEU A 143 -6.43 -13.32 -1.24
N LEU A 144 -6.33 -13.36 -2.57
CA LEU A 144 -7.04 -12.45 -3.48
C LEU A 144 -8.57 -12.56 -3.34
N GLU A 145 -9.11 -13.77 -3.14
CA GLU A 145 -10.56 -13.97 -2.92
C GLU A 145 -11.10 -13.13 -1.75
N LYS A 146 -10.28 -12.85 -0.73
CA LYS A 146 -10.70 -11.99 0.40
C LYS A 146 -10.94 -10.53 -0.02
N TYR A 147 -10.38 -10.11 -1.13
CA TYR A 147 -10.45 -8.74 -1.65
C TYR A 147 -11.32 -8.62 -2.90
N LYS A 148 -11.90 -9.72 -3.37
CA LYS A 148 -12.65 -9.77 -4.63
C LYS A 148 -13.79 -8.76 -4.72
N SER A 149 -14.53 -8.57 -3.64
CA SER A 149 -15.64 -7.62 -3.56
C SER A 149 -15.24 -6.22 -3.08
N LEU A 150 -13.95 -5.97 -2.88
CA LEU A 150 -13.48 -4.69 -2.38
C LEU A 150 -13.57 -3.62 -3.48
N GLY A 151 -14.45 -2.63 -3.31
CA GLY A 151 -14.65 -1.49 -4.20
C GLY A 151 -13.58 -0.39 -4.06
N LEU A 152 -12.37 -0.75 -3.64
CA LEU A 152 -11.26 0.18 -3.41
C LEU A 152 -10.10 -0.13 -4.34
N THR A 153 -9.35 0.89 -4.74
CA THR A 153 -8.05 0.69 -5.41
C THR A 153 -7.12 -0.12 -4.52
N MET A 154 -6.48 -1.15 -5.07
CA MET A 154 -5.59 -2.05 -4.36
C MET A 154 -4.16 -1.92 -4.88
N ILE A 155 -3.19 -1.93 -3.97
CA ILE A 155 -1.78 -1.74 -4.28
C ILE A 155 -0.99 -2.97 -3.85
N PHE A 156 -0.18 -3.51 -4.77
CA PHE A 156 0.64 -4.71 -4.57
C PHE A 156 2.08 -4.43 -4.96
N HIS A 157 3.04 -4.92 -4.17
CA HIS A 157 4.43 -4.98 -4.59
C HIS A 157 4.67 -6.25 -5.40
N ALA A 158 5.48 -6.18 -6.43
CA ALA A 158 5.84 -7.33 -7.25
C ALA A 158 7.31 -7.30 -7.66
N ALA A 159 8.02 -8.40 -7.49
CA ALA A 159 9.30 -8.58 -8.14
C ALA A 159 9.10 -8.83 -9.64
N PRO A 160 10.07 -8.51 -10.51
CA PRO A 160 9.88 -8.60 -11.97
C PRO A 160 9.44 -10.00 -12.43
N GLN A 161 9.99 -11.06 -11.83
CA GLN A 161 9.63 -12.44 -12.14
C GLN A 161 8.22 -12.84 -11.69
N ASP A 162 7.57 -12.03 -10.86
CA ASP A 162 6.26 -12.31 -10.27
C ASP A 162 5.12 -11.60 -10.99
N VAL A 163 5.42 -10.55 -11.75
CA VAL A 163 4.43 -9.67 -12.37
C VAL A 163 3.40 -10.46 -13.18
N ASP A 164 3.84 -11.28 -14.14
CA ASP A 164 2.93 -12.00 -15.02
C ASP A 164 2.09 -13.04 -14.27
N ARG A 165 2.70 -13.77 -13.33
CA ARG A 165 1.96 -14.74 -12.50
C ARG A 165 0.98 -14.08 -11.55
N TYR A 166 1.27 -12.85 -11.06
CA TYR A 166 0.34 -12.08 -10.25
C TYR A 166 -0.85 -11.61 -11.08
N ILE A 167 -0.61 -11.02 -12.25
CA ILE A 167 -1.65 -10.56 -13.18
C ILE A 167 -2.57 -11.72 -13.57
N THR A 168 -2.00 -12.89 -13.92
CA THR A 168 -2.77 -14.08 -14.27
C THR A 168 -3.71 -14.53 -13.14
N ASP A 169 -3.21 -14.59 -11.92
CA ASP A 169 -4.03 -15.01 -10.77
C ASP A 169 -5.03 -13.92 -10.34
N MET A 170 -4.67 -12.63 -10.47
CA MET A 170 -5.58 -11.51 -10.26
C MET A 170 -6.75 -11.56 -11.25
N TYR A 171 -6.47 -11.76 -12.55
CA TYR A 171 -7.52 -11.90 -13.56
C TYR A 171 -8.45 -13.08 -13.27
N ALA A 172 -7.89 -14.23 -12.91
CA ALA A 172 -8.67 -15.43 -12.58
C ALA A 172 -9.61 -15.22 -11.38
N VAL A 173 -9.25 -14.38 -10.41
CA VAL A 173 -10.04 -14.14 -9.19
C VAL A 173 -10.93 -12.91 -9.31
N PHE A 174 -10.39 -11.80 -9.80
CA PHE A 174 -11.08 -10.51 -9.82
C PHE A 174 -11.93 -10.30 -11.09
N GLY A 175 -11.67 -11.08 -12.17
CA GLY A 175 -12.16 -10.76 -13.50
C GLY A 175 -11.36 -9.62 -14.13
N ASP A 176 -11.91 -9.04 -15.18
CA ASP A 176 -11.25 -7.92 -15.86
C ASP A 176 -11.44 -6.62 -15.08
N ARG A 177 -10.33 -5.99 -14.74
CA ARG A 177 -10.27 -4.71 -14.01
C ARG A 177 -9.19 -3.81 -14.61
N PRO A 178 -9.37 -2.48 -14.51
CA PRO A 178 -8.30 -1.53 -14.79
C PRO A 178 -7.11 -1.82 -13.89
N ALA A 179 -5.92 -1.79 -14.46
CA ALA A 179 -4.67 -2.02 -13.79
C ALA A 179 -3.59 -1.03 -14.28
N CYS A 180 -2.64 -0.73 -13.43
CA CYS A 180 -1.44 0.02 -13.78
C CYS A 180 -0.22 -0.65 -13.16
N ALA A 181 0.81 -0.88 -13.97
CA ALA A 181 2.11 -1.32 -13.52
C ALA A 181 3.05 -0.13 -13.47
N VAL A 182 3.49 0.26 -12.28
CA VAL A 182 4.47 1.32 -12.10
C VAL A 182 5.81 0.68 -11.77
N ARG A 183 6.82 0.95 -12.60
CA ARG A 183 8.15 0.37 -12.43
C ARG A 183 9.22 1.41 -12.22
N GLU A 184 10.29 1.03 -11.52
CA GLU A 184 11.51 1.84 -11.34
C GLU A 184 11.21 3.27 -10.88
N ILE A 185 10.28 3.42 -9.94
CA ILE A 185 9.82 4.71 -9.41
C ILE A 185 11.01 5.55 -8.96
N THR A 186 11.03 6.83 -9.36
CA THR A 186 12.08 7.81 -9.09
C THR A 186 13.44 7.53 -9.75
N LYS A 187 13.59 6.43 -10.52
CA LYS A 187 14.81 6.06 -11.24
C LYS A 187 14.75 6.54 -12.71
N LEU A 188 15.86 6.37 -13.45
CA LEU A 188 15.98 6.81 -14.84
C LEU A 188 14.92 6.20 -15.78
N HIS A 189 14.47 4.98 -15.47
CA HIS A 189 13.51 4.23 -16.28
C HIS A 189 12.14 4.11 -15.59
N GLU A 190 11.76 5.16 -14.84
CA GLU A 190 10.42 5.26 -14.26
C GLU A 190 9.37 5.21 -15.36
N GLU A 191 8.39 4.34 -15.20
CA GLU A 191 7.32 4.19 -16.17
C GLU A 191 6.03 3.73 -15.47
N ALA A 192 4.91 4.29 -15.89
CA ALA A 192 3.57 3.89 -15.47
C ALA A 192 2.80 3.38 -16.71
N ILE A 193 2.46 2.10 -16.73
CA ILE A 193 1.81 1.42 -17.87
C ILE A 193 0.41 1.02 -17.45
N SER A 194 -0.59 1.65 -18.07
CA SER A 194 -2.00 1.29 -17.86
C SER A 194 -2.39 0.13 -18.77
N PHE A 195 -3.16 -0.83 -18.24
CA PHE A 195 -3.66 -2.01 -18.94
C PHE A 195 -4.94 -2.50 -18.26
N THR A 196 -5.55 -3.58 -18.77
CA THR A 196 -6.58 -4.33 -18.04
C THR A 196 -6.04 -5.70 -17.67
N LEU A 197 -6.58 -6.31 -16.61
CA LEU A 197 -6.10 -7.63 -16.18
C LEU A 197 -6.24 -8.69 -17.28
N SER A 198 -7.23 -8.54 -18.19
CA SER A 198 -7.42 -9.46 -19.32
C SER A 198 -6.37 -9.31 -20.42
N THR A 199 -5.87 -8.09 -20.65
CA THR A 199 -4.83 -7.86 -21.67
C THR A 199 -3.44 -8.22 -21.14
N GLY A 200 -3.25 -8.17 -19.83
CA GLY A 200 -1.95 -8.36 -19.21
C GLY A 200 -0.96 -7.22 -19.51
N LEU A 201 0.27 -7.41 -19.10
CA LEU A 201 1.36 -6.46 -19.32
C LEU A 201 2.35 -7.04 -20.33
N GLU A 202 2.58 -6.33 -21.44
CA GLU A 202 3.51 -6.77 -22.49
C GLU A 202 4.99 -6.53 -22.14
N GLY A 203 5.89 -7.20 -22.89
CA GLY A 203 7.32 -7.00 -22.83
C GLY A 203 8.02 -7.68 -21.66
N GLU A 204 9.35 -7.57 -21.64
CA GLU A 204 10.21 -8.15 -20.60
C GLU A 204 10.09 -7.35 -19.29
N LYS A 205 9.93 -8.04 -18.17
CA LYS A 205 9.82 -7.43 -16.84
C LYS A 205 11.22 -7.27 -16.23
N ARG A 206 11.61 -6.02 -16.00
CA ARG A 206 12.88 -5.66 -15.36
C ARG A 206 12.66 -4.61 -14.28
N GLY A 207 13.47 -4.63 -13.24
CA GLY A 207 13.39 -3.68 -12.13
C GLY A 207 12.27 -4.01 -11.13
N GLU A 208 11.93 -3.06 -10.30
CA GLU A 208 10.93 -3.20 -9.22
C GLU A 208 9.58 -2.67 -9.67
N TYR A 209 8.53 -3.40 -9.35
CA TYR A 209 7.16 -3.08 -9.73
C TYR A 209 6.23 -2.83 -8.55
N VAL A 210 5.35 -1.89 -8.74
CA VAL A 210 4.13 -1.75 -7.95
C VAL A 210 2.94 -1.89 -8.89
N LEU A 211 2.05 -2.84 -8.61
CA LEU A 211 0.81 -3.04 -9.35
C LEU A 211 -0.32 -2.32 -8.61
N VAL A 212 -1.03 -1.46 -9.31
CA VAL A 212 -2.22 -0.76 -8.81
C VAL A 212 -3.42 -1.29 -9.57
N ILE A 213 -4.38 -1.87 -8.84
CA ILE A 213 -5.55 -2.56 -9.43
C ILE A 213 -6.82 -1.84 -8.99
N GLY A 214 -7.69 -1.57 -9.93
CA GLY A 214 -9.01 -1.00 -9.66
C GLY A 214 -9.86 -1.88 -8.74
N GLY A 215 -10.73 -1.26 -7.95
CA GLY A 215 -11.67 -1.95 -7.08
C GLY A 215 -12.69 -2.79 -7.86
N ALA A 216 -13.50 -3.57 -7.13
CA ALA A 216 -14.67 -4.20 -7.71
C ALA A 216 -15.57 -3.12 -8.33
N PRO A 217 -16.10 -3.34 -9.54
CA PRO A 217 -17.12 -2.45 -10.05
C PRO A 217 -18.28 -2.39 -9.06
N GLU A 218 -18.89 -1.23 -8.94
CA GLU A 218 -20.16 -1.16 -8.23
C GLU A 218 -21.12 -2.14 -8.93
N GLU A 219 -21.74 -3.03 -8.14
CA GLU A 219 -22.80 -3.87 -8.70
C GLU A 219 -23.89 -2.93 -9.22
N GLU A 220 -24.03 -2.87 -10.52
CA GLU A 220 -25.16 -2.16 -11.12
C GLU A 220 -26.41 -2.83 -10.57
N ASN A 221 -27.14 -2.12 -9.72
CA ASN A 221 -28.42 -2.63 -9.24
C ASN A 221 -29.35 -2.75 -10.46
N PRO A 222 -29.77 -3.98 -10.86
CA PRO A 222 -30.61 -4.19 -12.05
C PRO A 222 -31.87 -3.32 -12.05
N LEU A 223 -32.32 -2.93 -10.85
CA LEU A 223 -33.45 -2.03 -10.69
C LEU A 223 -33.17 -0.60 -11.19
N CYS A 224 -31.87 -0.23 -11.36
CA CYS A 224 -31.51 1.06 -11.96
C CYS A 224 -31.73 1.11 -13.48
N GLU A 225 -31.86 -0.02 -14.15
CA GLU A 225 -32.25 -0.11 -15.56
C GLU A 225 -33.74 0.16 -15.78
N LEU A 226 -34.58 -0.03 -14.74
CA LEU A 226 -35.99 0.28 -14.76
C LEU A 226 -36.19 1.80 -14.83
N SER A 227 -37.37 2.24 -15.28
CA SER A 227 -37.76 3.63 -15.08
C SER A 227 -37.81 3.96 -13.59
N GLU A 228 -37.73 5.26 -13.26
CA GLU A 228 -37.77 5.71 -11.85
C GLU A 228 -39.04 5.29 -11.15
N GLU A 229 -40.17 5.36 -11.89
CA GLU A 229 -41.48 4.93 -11.37
C GLU A 229 -41.58 3.43 -11.15
N GLU A 230 -41.05 2.60 -12.07
CA GLU A 230 -41.00 1.14 -11.93
C GLU A 230 -40.11 0.70 -10.80
N HIS A 231 -38.96 1.37 -10.62
CA HIS A 231 -38.04 1.11 -9.52
C HIS A 231 -38.70 1.38 -8.14
N ILE A 232 -39.43 2.50 -8.02
CA ILE A 232 -40.18 2.80 -6.80
C ILE A 232 -41.29 1.78 -6.57
N ARG A 233 -42.04 1.42 -7.62
CA ARG A 233 -43.11 0.40 -7.54
C ARG A 233 -42.57 -0.96 -7.11
N HIS A 234 -41.39 -1.33 -7.56
CA HIS A 234 -40.75 -2.58 -7.15
C HIS A 234 -40.59 -2.65 -5.61
N TYR A 235 -40.04 -1.62 -5.00
CA TYR A 235 -39.90 -1.56 -3.55
C TYR A 235 -41.23 -1.46 -2.79
N MET A 236 -42.23 -0.82 -3.39
CA MET A 236 -43.58 -0.81 -2.81
C MET A 236 -44.23 -2.21 -2.85
N ALA A 237 -43.99 -2.99 -3.91
CA ALA A 237 -44.45 -4.37 -4.01
C ALA A 237 -43.77 -5.31 -3.00
N GLU A 238 -42.54 -4.97 -2.57
CA GLU A 238 -41.83 -5.65 -1.46
C GLU A 238 -42.36 -5.24 -0.07
N GLY A 239 -43.35 -4.35 0.01
CA GLY A 239 -44.02 -3.98 1.26
C GLY A 239 -43.49 -2.68 1.90
N LEU A 240 -42.61 -1.92 1.22
CA LEU A 240 -42.19 -0.63 1.72
C LEU A 240 -43.27 0.44 1.47
N ASP A 241 -43.39 1.39 2.39
CA ASP A 241 -44.22 2.57 2.13
C ASP A 241 -43.59 3.45 1.03
N LYS A 242 -44.42 4.29 0.41
CA LYS A 242 -43.98 5.14 -0.70
C LYS A 242 -42.74 5.99 -0.36
N LYS A 243 -42.66 6.53 0.85
CA LYS A 243 -41.57 7.38 1.30
C LYS A 243 -40.25 6.61 1.47
N GLU A 244 -40.33 5.40 1.97
CA GLU A 244 -39.19 4.49 2.10
C GLU A 244 -38.76 3.92 0.76
N ALA A 245 -39.70 3.56 -0.12
CA ALA A 245 -39.42 3.11 -1.49
C ALA A 245 -38.66 4.16 -2.29
N VAL A 246 -39.13 5.42 -2.28
CA VAL A 246 -38.43 6.55 -2.92
C VAL A 246 -37.04 6.75 -2.32
N LYS A 247 -36.90 6.63 -1.00
CA LYS A 247 -35.60 6.79 -0.32
C LYS A 247 -34.60 5.72 -0.77
N ARG A 248 -35.08 4.48 -0.93
CA ARG A 248 -34.25 3.36 -1.33
C ARG A 248 -33.86 3.43 -2.79
N ALA A 249 -34.81 3.69 -3.67
CA ALA A 249 -34.57 3.90 -5.09
C ALA A 249 -33.63 5.08 -5.36
N ALA A 250 -33.74 6.19 -4.60
CA ALA A 250 -32.84 7.33 -4.69
C ALA A 250 -31.40 6.95 -4.30
N LYS A 251 -31.25 6.16 -3.23
CA LYS A 251 -29.94 5.66 -2.80
C LYS A 251 -29.29 4.76 -3.84
N ASP A 252 -30.06 3.85 -4.43
CA ASP A 252 -29.57 2.89 -5.43
C ASP A 252 -29.14 3.59 -6.73
N ARG A 253 -29.84 4.67 -7.11
CA ARG A 253 -29.53 5.48 -8.30
C ARG A 253 -28.48 6.57 -8.05
N GLY A 254 -28.02 6.74 -6.80
CA GLY A 254 -27.08 7.81 -6.44
C GLY A 254 -27.64 9.24 -6.63
N VAL A 255 -28.98 9.40 -6.60
CA VAL A 255 -29.67 10.69 -6.77
C VAL A 255 -30.33 11.16 -5.48
N THR A 256 -30.76 12.42 -5.44
CA THR A 256 -31.47 12.94 -4.27
C THR A 256 -32.93 12.48 -4.27
N LYS A 257 -33.51 12.35 -3.07
CA LYS A 257 -34.94 12.01 -2.94
C LYS A 257 -35.86 13.00 -3.68
N SER A 258 -35.47 14.28 -3.72
CA SER A 258 -36.25 15.34 -4.36
C SER A 258 -36.36 15.16 -5.87
N GLU A 259 -35.35 14.54 -6.49
CA GLU A 259 -35.36 14.25 -7.93
C GLU A 259 -36.33 13.13 -8.24
N LEU A 260 -36.42 12.10 -7.42
CA LEU A 260 -37.33 10.95 -7.61
C LEU A 260 -38.78 11.24 -7.17
N TYR A 261 -39.02 12.19 -6.26
CA TYR A 261 -40.37 12.54 -5.84
C TYR A 261 -41.23 13.12 -6.99
N LYS A 262 -40.63 13.57 -8.10
CA LYS A 262 -41.34 14.05 -9.28
C LYS A 262 -42.00 12.92 -10.09
N PHE A 263 -41.59 11.70 -9.87
CA PHE A 263 -42.01 10.47 -10.58
C PHE A 263 -42.78 9.50 -9.70
N SER A 264 -43.18 9.90 -8.52
CA SER A 264 -43.83 9.02 -7.52
C SER A 264 -45.33 9.33 -7.31
#